data_3b9a74c7edbf8dd02fe66c752780143c
#
_entry.id   3b9a74c7edbf8dd02fe66c752780143c
#
_cell.length_a   1.000
_cell.length_b   1.000
_cell.length_c   1.000
_cell.angle_alpha   90.00
_cell.angle_beta   90.00
_cell.angle_gamma   90.00
#
_symmetry.space_group_name_H-M   'P 1'
#
loop_
_entity.id
_entity.type
_entity.pdbx_description
1 polymer ?
#
loop_
_entity_poly.entity_id
_entity_poly.type
_entity_poly.pdbx_seq_one_letter_code
_entity_poly.pdbx_strand_id
1 'polypeptide(L)'
;EEEIMTALYNVKHPVSGKRIIGLALRNKDAIIMGYGGDQCGDIVAWTAEGYNDDHFDAITTAYGINYTSLMPILIAAGPGIKENVLTKRVIRQVDFAPTVAIIGGVRMPRECEGAPIYQILEKEY
;
A
#
# COMPACT_ATOMS: atom_id res chain seq x y z
N GLU A 1 -3.97 -5.42 25.26
CA GLU A 1 -3.25 -5.01 24.06
C GLU A 1 -1.78 -5.43 24.10
N GLU A 2 -1.02 -5.09 25.16
CA GLU A 2 0.42 -5.41 25.28
C GLU A 2 0.72 -6.90 25.16
N GLU A 3 -0.07 -7.75 25.78
CA GLU A 3 0.10 -9.21 25.71
C GLU A 3 -0.09 -9.71 24.27
N ILE A 4 -1.08 -9.16 23.55
CA ILE A 4 -1.33 -9.52 22.15
C ILE A 4 -0.18 -9.05 21.26
N MET A 5 0.29 -7.82 21.43
CA MET A 5 1.43 -7.31 20.68
C MET A 5 2.69 -8.13 20.93
N THR A 6 2.93 -8.50 22.18
CA THR A 6 4.04 -9.38 22.56
C THR A 6 3.91 -10.76 21.91
N ALA A 7 2.71 -11.33 21.90
CA ALA A 7 2.44 -12.62 21.24
C ALA A 7 2.70 -12.53 19.73
N LEU A 8 2.21 -11.47 19.07
CA LEU A 8 2.44 -11.23 17.64
C LEU A 8 3.94 -11.17 17.31
N TYR A 9 4.72 -10.40 18.07
CA TYR A 9 6.16 -10.31 17.84
C TYR A 9 6.93 -11.60 18.14
N ASN A 10 6.35 -12.51 18.91
CA ASN A 10 6.93 -13.82 19.19
C ASN A 10 6.59 -14.86 18.13
N VAL A 11 5.69 -14.58 17.18
CA VAL A 11 5.39 -15.46 16.05
C VAL A 11 6.61 -15.56 15.15
N LYS A 12 7.13 -16.77 14.99
CA LYS A 12 8.32 -17.07 14.21
C LYS A 12 8.04 -18.18 13.20
N HIS A 13 8.69 -18.06 12.07
CA HIS A 13 8.66 -19.12 11.05
C HIS A 13 9.30 -20.40 11.61
N PRO A 14 8.61 -21.55 11.53
CA PRO A 14 9.02 -22.78 12.24
C PRO A 14 10.37 -23.33 11.81
N VAL A 15 10.77 -23.09 10.56
CA VAL A 15 12.03 -23.60 10.02
C VAL A 15 13.16 -22.57 10.16
N SER A 16 12.93 -21.31 9.78
CA SER A 16 14.00 -20.29 9.75
C SER A 16 14.19 -19.56 11.08
N GLY A 17 13.23 -19.64 12.00
CA GLY A 17 13.22 -18.89 13.25
C GLY A 17 13.05 -17.39 13.08
N LYS A 18 12.89 -16.90 11.86
CA LYS A 18 12.69 -15.47 11.57
C LYS A 18 11.31 -15.02 12.03
N ARG A 19 11.22 -13.78 12.48
CA ARG A 19 9.96 -13.15 12.88
C ARG A 19 9.04 -12.97 11.67
N ILE A 20 7.77 -13.33 11.81
CA ILE A 20 6.76 -13.20 10.75
C ILE A 20 6.09 -11.83 10.78
N ILE A 21 5.83 -11.29 11.98
CA ILE A 21 5.24 -9.95 12.13
C ILE A 21 6.34 -8.90 12.17
N GLY A 22 6.32 -8.01 11.19
CA GLY A 22 7.30 -6.93 11.07
C GLY A 22 6.96 -5.72 11.94
N LEU A 23 5.67 -5.36 12.00
CA LEU A 23 5.17 -4.23 12.77
C LEU A 23 3.79 -4.55 13.32
N ALA A 24 3.53 -4.16 14.56
CA ALA A 24 2.19 -4.14 15.14
C ALA A 24 1.99 -2.80 15.88
N LEU A 25 0.87 -2.15 15.65
CA LEU A 25 0.50 -0.88 16.26
C LEU A 25 -0.88 -0.99 16.89
N ARG A 26 -1.09 -0.26 17.98
CA ARG A 26 -2.44 -0.04 18.50
C ARG A 26 -3.24 0.80 17.53
N ASN A 27 -4.54 0.64 17.51
CA ASN A 27 -5.45 1.42 16.67
C ASN A 27 -5.12 2.92 16.65
N LYS A 28 -5.01 3.52 17.83
CA LYS A 28 -4.71 4.95 17.99
C LYS A 28 -3.36 5.38 17.40
N ASP A 29 -2.38 4.49 17.39
CA ASP A 29 -1.02 4.78 16.89
C ASP A 29 -0.92 4.52 15.37
N ALA A 30 -1.78 3.63 14.85
CA ALA A 30 -1.84 3.30 13.43
C ALA A 30 -2.36 4.46 12.56
N ILE A 31 -2.98 5.47 13.15
CA ILE A 31 -3.44 6.68 12.45
C ILE A 31 -2.29 7.39 11.73
N ILE A 32 -1.09 7.37 12.28
CA ILE A 32 0.12 7.95 11.63
C ILE A 32 0.41 7.29 10.29
N MET A 33 0.05 6.01 10.15
CA MET A 33 0.23 5.23 8.93
C MET A 33 -0.97 5.31 7.97
N GLY A 34 -2.00 6.10 8.30
CA GLY A 34 -3.25 6.17 7.55
C GLY A 34 -4.23 5.03 7.87
N TYR A 35 -4.00 4.28 8.95
CA TYR A 35 -4.85 3.22 9.46
C TYR A 35 -5.39 3.61 10.84
N GLY A 36 -6.28 2.79 11.42
CA GLY A 36 -6.90 3.10 12.71
C GLY A 36 -8.28 3.73 12.58
N GLY A 37 -8.84 4.21 13.70
CA GLY A 37 -10.20 4.75 13.77
C GLY A 37 -11.26 3.68 13.99
N ASP A 38 -12.53 4.10 13.96
CA ASP A 38 -13.68 3.30 14.40
C ASP A 38 -13.95 2.06 13.52
N GLN A 39 -13.39 2.02 12.32
CA GLN A 39 -13.56 0.91 11.37
C GLN A 39 -12.37 -0.07 11.38
N CYS A 40 -11.37 0.18 12.20
CA CYS A 40 -10.22 -0.69 12.36
C CYS A 40 -10.30 -1.49 13.66
N GLY A 41 -9.64 -2.65 13.69
CA GLY A 41 -9.45 -3.42 14.91
C GLY A 41 -8.54 -2.72 15.92
N ASP A 42 -8.50 -3.21 17.16
CA ASP A 42 -7.71 -2.63 18.26
C ASP A 42 -6.21 -2.65 17.99
N ILE A 43 -5.75 -3.61 17.19
CA ILE A 43 -4.35 -3.77 16.79
C ILE A 43 -4.28 -3.96 15.28
N VAL A 44 -3.42 -3.20 14.64
CA VAL A 44 -3.09 -3.32 13.21
C VAL A 44 -1.69 -3.91 13.09
N ALA A 45 -1.55 -5.00 12.36
CA ALA A 45 -0.27 -5.69 12.21
C ALA A 45 0.08 -5.87 10.72
N TRP A 46 1.37 -5.82 10.43
CA TRP A 46 1.93 -6.07 9.10
C TRP A 46 2.93 -7.21 9.17
N THR A 47 2.94 -8.02 8.15
CA THR A 47 3.94 -9.08 7.98
C THR A 47 5.32 -8.48 7.68
N ALA A 48 6.36 -9.20 8.06
CA ALA A 48 7.72 -8.85 7.69
C ALA A 48 7.98 -9.13 6.20
N GLU A 49 9.00 -8.49 5.65
CA GLU A 49 9.42 -8.71 4.26
C GLU A 49 9.61 -10.20 3.96
N GLY A 50 9.04 -10.64 2.85
CA GLY A 50 9.05 -12.03 2.41
C GLY A 50 7.94 -12.90 2.98
N TYR A 51 7.02 -12.33 3.79
CA TYR A 51 5.81 -13.00 4.25
C TYR A 51 4.58 -12.27 3.71
N ASN A 52 3.55 -13.03 3.43
CA ASN A 52 2.27 -12.52 2.97
C ASN A 52 1.15 -13.06 3.86
N ASP A 53 0.14 -12.25 4.12
CA ASP A 53 -1.09 -12.60 4.82
C ASP A 53 -2.27 -12.71 3.86
N ASP A 54 -2.03 -13.21 2.68
CA ASP A 54 -2.93 -13.16 1.55
C ASP A 54 -4.33 -13.70 1.85
N HIS A 55 -5.29 -12.98 1.33
CA HIS A 55 -6.71 -13.33 1.35
C HIS A 55 -7.07 -14.38 0.28
N PHE A 56 -6.23 -14.59 -0.68
CA PHE A 56 -6.41 -15.48 -1.81
C PHE A 56 -5.31 -16.53 -1.84
N ASP A 57 -5.61 -17.64 -2.46
CA ASP A 57 -4.58 -18.63 -2.81
C ASP A 57 -3.45 -17.89 -3.49
N ALA A 58 -2.36 -17.75 -2.76
CA ALA A 58 -1.25 -16.94 -3.19
C ALA A 58 -0.81 -17.34 -4.59
N ILE A 59 -0.80 -16.39 -5.48
CA ILE A 59 -0.06 -16.53 -6.71
C ILE A 59 1.40 -16.64 -6.28
N THR A 60 1.86 -17.87 -6.13
CA THR A 60 3.28 -18.14 -5.94
C THR A 60 4.01 -17.49 -7.10
N THR A 61 4.80 -16.48 -6.82
CA THR A 61 5.66 -15.92 -7.84
C THR A 61 6.59 -17.02 -8.34
N ALA A 62 6.89 -17.05 -9.63
CA ALA A 62 7.83 -18.02 -10.20
C ALA A 62 9.22 -17.97 -9.54
N TYR A 63 9.50 -16.91 -8.80
CA TYR A 63 10.77 -16.64 -8.12
C TYR A 63 10.73 -16.86 -6.61
N GLY A 64 9.57 -17.22 -6.07
CA GLY A 64 9.38 -17.46 -4.65
C GLY A 64 9.26 -16.20 -3.79
N ILE A 65 9.17 -16.40 -2.49
CA ILE A 65 8.81 -15.39 -1.50
C ILE A 65 9.75 -14.18 -1.45
N ASN A 66 11.02 -14.36 -1.79
CA ASN A 66 12.03 -13.28 -1.74
C ASN A 66 11.82 -12.20 -2.81
N TYR A 67 10.96 -12.45 -3.78
CA TYR A 67 10.66 -11.53 -4.87
C TYR A 67 9.27 -10.91 -4.78
N THR A 68 8.56 -11.15 -3.69
CA THR A 68 7.28 -10.48 -3.43
C THR A 68 7.53 -9.01 -3.13
N SER A 69 6.82 -8.13 -3.80
CA SER A 69 6.89 -6.69 -3.59
C SER A 69 5.50 -6.14 -3.33
N LEU A 70 5.38 -5.30 -2.31
CA LEU A 70 4.18 -4.50 -2.05
C LEU A 70 4.14 -3.22 -2.91
N MET A 71 5.08 -3.07 -3.82
CA MET A 71 5.11 -1.94 -4.76
C MET A 71 4.59 -2.39 -6.13
N PRO A 72 3.28 -2.30 -6.37
CA PRO A 72 2.70 -2.63 -7.67
C PRO A 72 3.14 -1.64 -8.73
N ILE A 73 3.11 -2.08 -9.98
CA ILE A 73 3.34 -1.23 -11.14
C ILE A 73 2.06 -0.44 -11.46
N LEU A 74 2.20 0.82 -11.86
CA LEU A 74 1.15 1.62 -12.46
C LEU A 74 1.41 1.74 -13.97
N ILE A 75 0.44 1.33 -14.77
CA ILE A 75 0.42 1.53 -16.23
C ILE A 75 -0.84 2.33 -16.55
N ALA A 76 -0.67 3.45 -17.26
CA ALA A 76 -1.78 4.32 -17.64
C ALA A 76 -1.68 4.69 -19.12
N ALA A 77 -2.79 4.68 -19.83
CA ALA A 77 -2.91 5.10 -21.22
C ALA A 77 -4.31 5.64 -21.50
N GLY A 78 -4.42 6.61 -22.40
CA GLY A 78 -5.69 7.18 -22.83
C GLY A 78 -5.65 8.70 -22.95
N PRO A 79 -6.77 9.33 -23.32
CA PRO A 79 -6.83 10.78 -23.46
C PRO A 79 -6.39 11.52 -22.19
N GLY A 80 -5.55 12.54 -22.35
CA GLY A 80 -5.00 13.32 -21.23
C GLY A 80 -3.78 12.73 -20.57
N ILE A 81 -3.32 11.55 -21.02
CA ILE A 81 -2.11 10.89 -20.51
C ILE A 81 -1.01 10.93 -21.57
N LYS A 82 0.15 11.40 -21.16
CA LYS A 82 1.35 11.46 -22.03
C LYS A 82 1.74 10.09 -22.53
N GLU A 83 2.11 10.00 -23.79
CA GLU A 83 2.68 8.78 -24.37
C GLU A 83 4.18 8.66 -24.08
N ASN A 84 4.66 7.42 -24.00
CA ASN A 84 6.08 7.10 -23.86
C ASN A 84 6.77 7.74 -22.64
N VAL A 85 6.06 7.91 -21.54
CA VAL A 85 6.60 8.46 -20.29
C VAL A 85 6.88 7.34 -19.30
N LEU A 86 8.08 7.32 -18.78
CA LEU A 86 8.46 6.52 -17.62
C LEU A 86 8.78 7.47 -16.45
N THR A 87 7.93 7.48 -15.42
CA THR A 87 8.22 8.21 -14.19
C THR A 87 8.99 7.34 -13.20
N LYS A 88 10.01 7.92 -12.58
CA LYS A 88 10.78 7.28 -11.49
C LYS A 88 10.30 7.72 -10.11
N ARG A 89 9.31 8.62 -10.05
CA ARG A 89 8.72 9.04 -8.79
C ARG A 89 7.98 7.86 -8.15
N VAL A 90 8.16 7.68 -6.85
CA VAL A 90 7.30 6.79 -6.06
C VAL A 90 5.89 7.38 -6.04
N ILE A 91 4.93 6.58 -6.47
CA ILE A 91 3.51 6.91 -6.55
C ILE A 91 2.82 6.13 -5.42
N ARG A 92 1.98 6.81 -4.66
CA ARG A 92 1.17 6.17 -3.62
C ARG A 92 -0.20 5.82 -4.18
N GLN A 93 -0.83 4.79 -3.65
CA GLN A 93 -2.18 4.39 -4.05
C GLN A 93 -3.20 5.52 -3.89
N VAL A 94 -3.05 6.37 -2.87
CA VAL A 94 -3.90 7.54 -2.62
C VAL A 94 -3.78 8.62 -3.70
N ASP A 95 -2.71 8.61 -4.52
CA ASP A 95 -2.50 9.56 -5.61
C ASP A 95 -3.37 9.23 -6.84
N PHE A 96 -3.97 8.04 -6.89
CA PHE A 96 -4.77 7.59 -8.03
C PHE A 96 -6.09 8.37 -8.16
N ALA A 97 -6.87 8.47 -7.09
CA ALA A 97 -8.17 9.15 -7.12
C ALA A 97 -8.08 10.63 -7.58
N PRO A 98 -7.16 11.47 -7.05
CA PRO A 98 -7.01 12.84 -7.53
C PRO A 98 -6.52 12.92 -8.98
N THR A 99 -5.71 11.96 -9.45
CA THR A 99 -5.27 11.89 -10.85
C THR A 99 -6.44 11.64 -11.78
N VAL A 100 -7.29 10.66 -11.47
CA VAL A 100 -8.50 10.36 -12.25
C VAL A 100 -9.48 11.52 -12.24
N ALA A 101 -9.66 12.21 -11.11
CA ALA A 101 -10.53 13.37 -11.01
C ALA A 101 -10.09 14.51 -11.96
N ILE A 102 -8.79 14.79 -12.03
CA ILE A 102 -8.25 15.81 -12.96
C ILE A 102 -8.47 15.39 -14.42
N ILE A 103 -8.14 14.15 -14.78
CA ILE A 103 -8.34 13.65 -16.16
C ILE A 103 -9.81 13.74 -16.55
N GLY A 104 -10.71 13.35 -15.66
CA GLY A 104 -12.15 13.40 -15.87
C GLY A 104 -12.78 14.79 -15.78
N GLY A 105 -12.02 15.81 -15.40
CA GLY A 105 -12.55 17.18 -15.20
C GLY A 105 -13.59 17.27 -14.09
N VAL A 106 -13.55 16.37 -13.13
CA VAL A 106 -14.48 16.31 -12.00
C VAL A 106 -13.82 16.80 -10.71
N ARG A 107 -14.65 17.21 -9.76
CA ARG A 107 -14.17 17.66 -8.45
C ARG A 107 -13.52 16.48 -7.71
N MET A 108 -12.37 16.74 -7.10
CA MET A 108 -11.73 15.75 -6.22
C MET A 108 -12.64 15.39 -5.05
N PRO A 109 -12.63 14.11 -4.61
CA PRO A 109 -13.27 13.72 -3.36
C PRO A 109 -12.77 14.56 -2.18
N ARG A 110 -13.66 14.88 -1.26
CA ARG A 110 -13.33 15.75 -0.12
C ARG A 110 -12.25 15.17 0.78
N GLU A 111 -12.28 13.85 0.96
CA GLU A 111 -11.38 13.09 1.82
C GLU A 111 -10.11 12.63 1.08
N CYS A 112 -9.83 13.22 -0.10
CA CYS A 112 -8.68 12.83 -0.89
C CYS A 112 -7.40 13.42 -0.31
N GLU A 113 -6.49 12.57 0.14
CA GLU A 113 -5.21 12.94 0.75
C GLU A 113 -4.01 12.85 -0.23
N GLY A 114 -4.23 12.27 -1.40
CA GLY A 114 -3.20 12.11 -2.42
C GLY A 114 -2.97 13.36 -3.25
N ALA A 115 -1.89 13.36 -4.01
CA ALA A 115 -1.57 14.39 -4.99
C ALA A 115 -1.66 13.81 -6.42
N PRO A 116 -2.22 14.54 -7.38
CA PRO A 116 -2.25 14.08 -8.77
C PRO A 116 -0.86 13.77 -9.31
N ILE A 117 -0.79 12.78 -10.16
CA ILE A 117 0.45 12.33 -10.79
C ILE A 117 0.69 13.21 -12.03
N TYR A 118 1.00 14.48 -11.83
CA TYR A 118 1.15 15.47 -12.90
C TYR A 118 2.16 15.08 -13.98
N GLN A 119 3.15 14.26 -13.63
CA GLN A 119 4.19 13.84 -14.57
C GLN A 119 3.66 13.07 -15.78
N ILE A 120 2.53 12.37 -15.61
CA ILE A 120 1.91 11.59 -16.69
C ILE A 120 0.81 12.34 -17.43
N LEU A 121 0.45 13.55 -17.00
CA LEU A 121 -0.63 14.31 -17.60
C LEU A 121 -0.13 15.15 -18.79
N GLU A 122 -0.87 15.16 -19.91
CA GLU A 122 -0.55 15.97 -21.08
C GLU A 122 -0.66 17.47 -20.79
N LYS A 123 -1.67 17.84 -20.02
CA LYS A 123 -1.97 19.23 -19.68
C LYS A 123 -1.20 19.67 -18.44
N GLU A 124 -0.54 20.80 -18.53
CA GLU A 124 0.03 21.47 -17.36
C GLU A 124 -1.09 22.15 -16.57
N TYR A 125 -1.08 21.96 -15.24
CA TYR A 125 -2.08 22.47 -14.30
C TYR A 125 -1.44 23.38 -13.27
#